data_5375eb674b46067058c92ffd4e9bfe43
#
_entry.id   5375eb674b46067058c92ffd4e9bfe43
#
_cell.length_a   1.000
_cell.length_b   1.000
_cell.length_c   1.000
_cell.angle_alpha   90.00
_cell.angle_beta   90.00
_cell.angle_gamma   90.00
#
_symmetry.space_group_name_H-M   'P 1'
#
loop_
_entity.id
_entity.type
_entity.pdbx_description
1 polymer ?
#
loop_
_entity_poly.entity_id
_entity_poly.type
_entity_poly.pdbx_seq_one_letter_code
_entity_poly.pdbx_strand_id
1 'polypeptide(L)'
;MEFNTKHTYLLLEELLNNFSIQDLSTKLFLHIGTIRRWIEKKEVPLNYYNDLNALLNYKYKAYESYRSKDQFYTSEKTAVYCFNKANEIIANLGVDIDDYYYIEPSAGCCNFYNLLPTDKRIGIDIDPKGENKDELIRSDYLQFYPDKGKKYIVLGNPPFGLRGNLALRFINHSVEFADFVAFILPPLFDSTGKGVPMGRVKGYKLIYSEKLPLDSYYYPNGETVSIATIFQVWSKIGDINLANRCKRDISEYVKIYSLSNGPTSGSRRNVHMIEKCDVYLPSTCFDGMKVYDNFDALPNKRGYGIVVLKD
;
A
#
# COMPACT_ATOMS: atom_id res chain seq x y z
N MET A 1 22.86 -6.75 -19.97
CA MET A 1 21.42 -6.85 -20.31
C MET A 1 20.79 -5.55 -19.86
N GLU A 2 20.15 -4.81 -20.76
CA GLU A 2 19.60 -3.48 -20.45
C GLU A 2 18.26 -3.64 -19.75
N PHE A 3 18.10 -3.07 -18.55
CA PHE A 3 16.84 -3.09 -17.81
C PHE A 3 15.87 -2.08 -18.44
N ASN A 4 14.77 -2.56 -19.03
CA ASN A 4 13.70 -1.75 -19.61
C ASN A 4 12.34 -2.42 -19.51
N THR A 5 11.27 -1.74 -19.94
CA THR A 5 9.89 -2.22 -19.83
C THR A 5 9.63 -3.48 -20.65
N LYS A 6 10.28 -3.64 -21.80
CA LYS A 6 10.17 -4.83 -22.64
C LYS A 6 10.87 -6.03 -22.02
N HIS A 7 12.06 -5.81 -21.44
CA HIS A 7 12.75 -6.87 -20.71
C HIS A 7 11.95 -7.33 -19.50
N THR A 8 11.35 -6.41 -18.76
CA THR A 8 10.46 -6.75 -17.65
C THR A 8 9.23 -7.55 -18.12
N TYR A 9 8.75 -7.30 -19.33
CA TYR A 9 7.67 -8.09 -19.93
C TYR A 9 8.07 -9.55 -20.20
N LEU A 10 9.32 -9.83 -20.56
CA LEU A 10 9.79 -11.21 -20.74
C LEU A 10 9.68 -12.04 -19.46
N LEU A 11 9.89 -11.43 -18.29
CA LEU A 11 9.70 -12.11 -17.00
C LEU A 11 8.22 -12.45 -16.78
N LEU A 12 7.32 -11.53 -17.14
CA LEU A 12 5.88 -11.80 -17.07
C LEU A 12 5.47 -12.92 -18.03
N GLU A 13 5.99 -12.91 -19.25
CA GLU A 13 5.72 -13.92 -20.25
C GLU A 13 6.18 -15.32 -19.80
N GLU A 14 7.36 -15.40 -19.18
CA GLU A 14 7.85 -16.64 -18.56
C GLU A 14 6.95 -17.12 -17.42
N LEU A 15 6.49 -16.22 -16.57
CA LEU A 15 5.58 -16.56 -15.47
C LEU A 15 4.22 -17.07 -15.96
N LEU A 16 3.73 -16.55 -17.08
CA LEU A 16 2.46 -16.99 -17.68
C LEU A 16 2.48 -18.44 -18.19
N ASN A 17 3.65 -19.05 -18.35
CA ASN A 17 3.77 -20.48 -18.64
C ASN A 17 3.38 -21.37 -17.45
N ASN A 18 3.50 -20.83 -16.21
CA ASN A 18 3.30 -21.61 -14.98
C ASN A 18 2.15 -21.08 -14.11
N PHE A 19 1.69 -19.85 -14.34
CA PHE A 19 0.66 -19.19 -13.54
C PHE A 19 -0.44 -18.62 -14.42
N SER A 20 -1.68 -18.76 -14.00
CA SER A 20 -2.79 -18.02 -14.60
C SER A 20 -2.68 -16.51 -14.33
N ILE A 21 -3.35 -15.69 -15.14
CA ILE A 21 -3.44 -14.23 -14.89
C ILE A 21 -4.07 -13.94 -13.52
N GLN A 22 -4.99 -14.80 -13.07
CA GLN A 22 -5.64 -14.68 -11.76
C GLN A 22 -4.64 -14.98 -10.63
N ASP A 23 -3.80 -15.99 -10.77
CA ASP A 23 -2.75 -16.33 -9.79
C ASP A 23 -1.73 -15.19 -9.68
N LEU A 24 -1.26 -14.67 -10.82
CA LEU A 24 -0.35 -13.53 -10.85
C LEU A 24 -0.97 -12.27 -10.25
N SER A 25 -2.26 -12.02 -10.51
CA SER A 25 -3.02 -10.94 -9.89
C SER A 25 -3.01 -11.06 -8.35
N THR A 26 -3.19 -12.27 -7.84
CA THR A 26 -3.17 -12.55 -6.39
C THR A 26 -1.76 -12.44 -5.83
N LYS A 27 -0.76 -13.05 -6.45
CA LYS A 27 0.64 -13.06 -5.99
C LYS A 27 1.28 -11.67 -6.02
N LEU A 28 0.97 -10.87 -7.02
CA LEU A 28 1.48 -9.50 -7.18
C LEU A 28 0.59 -8.46 -6.49
N PHE A 29 -0.51 -8.87 -5.87
CA PHE A 29 -1.53 -7.96 -5.28
C PHE A 29 -1.98 -6.86 -6.25
N LEU A 30 -2.14 -7.20 -7.53
CA LEU A 30 -2.56 -6.30 -8.59
C LEU A 30 -3.98 -6.62 -9.05
N HIS A 31 -4.68 -5.59 -9.55
CA HIS A 31 -5.93 -5.84 -10.25
C HIS A 31 -5.65 -6.58 -11.56
N ILE A 32 -6.46 -7.61 -11.86
CA ILE A 32 -6.31 -8.46 -13.06
C ILE A 32 -6.22 -7.65 -14.37
N GLY A 33 -6.96 -6.55 -14.46
CA GLY A 33 -6.92 -5.63 -15.61
C GLY A 33 -5.56 -4.92 -15.78
N THR A 34 -4.72 -4.86 -14.74
CA THR A 34 -3.36 -4.32 -14.85
C THR A 34 -2.48 -5.31 -15.61
N ILE A 35 -2.54 -6.58 -15.27
CA ILE A 35 -1.76 -7.65 -15.93
C ILE A 35 -2.22 -7.82 -17.38
N ARG A 36 -3.55 -7.82 -17.63
CA ARG A 36 -4.09 -7.87 -19.00
C ARG A 36 -3.57 -6.74 -19.87
N ARG A 37 -3.53 -5.52 -19.35
CA ARG A 37 -2.97 -4.36 -20.05
C ARG A 37 -1.48 -4.50 -20.33
N TRP A 38 -0.71 -5.09 -19.44
CA TRP A 38 0.71 -5.37 -19.65
C TRP A 38 0.91 -6.38 -20.80
N ILE A 39 0.08 -7.42 -20.85
CA ILE A 39 0.08 -8.43 -21.93
C ILE A 39 -0.28 -7.76 -23.26
N GLU A 40 -1.36 -6.96 -23.29
CA GLU A 40 -1.80 -6.23 -24.48
C GLU A 40 -0.71 -5.30 -25.05
N LYS A 41 -0.01 -4.59 -24.16
CA LYS A 41 1.06 -3.64 -24.55
C LYS A 41 2.42 -4.30 -24.78
N LYS A 42 2.60 -5.54 -24.36
CA LYS A 42 3.90 -6.22 -24.28
C LYS A 42 4.96 -5.41 -23.51
N GLU A 43 4.54 -4.74 -22.48
CA GLU A 43 5.38 -3.89 -21.63
C GLU A 43 4.94 -3.98 -20.17
N VAL A 44 5.92 -4.12 -19.27
CA VAL A 44 5.72 -4.04 -17.84
C VAL A 44 6.60 -2.94 -17.28
N PRO A 45 6.09 -2.05 -16.41
CA PRO A 45 6.90 -1.02 -15.79
C PRO A 45 8.08 -1.64 -15.02
N LEU A 46 9.26 -1.02 -15.13
CA LEU A 46 10.51 -1.55 -14.59
C LEU A 46 10.50 -1.78 -13.07
N ASN A 47 9.71 -0.99 -12.35
CA ASN A 47 9.54 -1.16 -10.89
C ASN A 47 8.93 -2.51 -10.48
N TYR A 48 8.33 -3.25 -11.39
CA TYR A 48 7.83 -4.61 -11.13
C TYR A 48 8.85 -5.70 -11.47
N TYR A 49 10.02 -5.31 -12.00
CA TYR A 49 11.05 -6.27 -12.40
C TYR A 49 11.45 -7.20 -11.25
N ASN A 50 11.76 -6.65 -10.10
CA ASN A 50 12.19 -7.43 -8.94
C ASN A 50 11.05 -8.29 -8.36
N ASP A 51 9.80 -7.80 -8.39
CA ASP A 51 8.63 -8.59 -7.96
C ASP A 51 8.41 -9.81 -8.88
N LEU A 52 8.52 -9.63 -10.19
CA LEU A 52 8.41 -10.73 -11.15
C LEU A 52 9.60 -11.70 -11.03
N ASN A 53 10.81 -11.17 -10.86
CA ASN A 53 12.01 -11.98 -10.67
C ASN A 53 11.96 -12.80 -9.37
N ALA A 54 11.37 -12.27 -8.31
CA ALA A 54 11.12 -13.00 -7.08
C ALA A 54 10.18 -14.21 -7.29
N LEU A 55 9.14 -14.04 -8.10
CA LEU A 55 8.23 -15.14 -8.47
C LEU A 55 8.90 -16.21 -9.38
N LEU A 56 10.01 -15.87 -10.03
CA LEU A 56 10.90 -16.76 -10.76
C LEU A 56 12.04 -17.32 -9.87
N ASN A 57 11.91 -17.22 -8.53
CA ASN A 57 12.95 -17.61 -7.57
C ASN A 57 14.30 -16.92 -7.80
N TYR A 58 14.27 -15.62 -8.10
CA TYR A 58 15.46 -14.79 -8.38
C TYR A 58 16.37 -15.36 -9.48
N LYS A 59 15.76 -15.92 -10.52
CA LYS A 59 16.46 -16.48 -11.68
C LYS A 59 17.40 -15.48 -12.37
N TYR A 60 17.08 -14.19 -12.30
CA TYR A 60 17.83 -13.12 -12.94
C TYR A 60 18.46 -12.19 -11.90
N LYS A 61 19.50 -11.43 -12.32
CA LYS A 61 20.11 -10.42 -11.48
C LYS A 61 19.08 -9.36 -11.08
N ALA A 62 19.04 -8.98 -9.81
CA ALA A 62 18.13 -7.94 -9.33
C ALA A 62 18.41 -6.59 -10.02
N TYR A 63 17.35 -5.84 -10.27
CA TYR A 63 17.43 -4.47 -10.75
C TYR A 63 17.69 -3.53 -9.58
N GLU A 64 18.83 -2.86 -9.59
CA GLU A 64 19.18 -1.83 -8.62
C GLU A 64 18.96 -0.45 -9.23
N SER A 65 18.04 0.32 -8.70
CA SER A 65 17.86 1.73 -9.05
C SER A 65 17.95 2.60 -7.80
N TYR A 66 18.54 3.79 -7.92
CA TYR A 66 18.59 4.79 -6.84
C TYR A 66 17.19 5.23 -6.36
N ARG A 67 16.17 5.08 -7.20
CA ARG A 67 14.76 5.35 -6.85
C ARG A 67 14.01 4.16 -6.25
N SER A 68 14.53 2.94 -6.35
CA SER A 68 13.94 1.75 -5.73
C SER A 68 14.26 1.66 -4.23
N LYS A 69 15.17 2.50 -3.78
CA LYS A 69 15.46 2.70 -2.35
C LYS A 69 14.75 3.97 -1.91
N ASP A 70 13.42 3.92 -1.68
CA ASP A 70 12.74 4.86 -0.79
C ASP A 70 13.29 4.65 0.63
N GLN A 71 14.62 4.84 0.80
CA GLN A 71 15.31 4.69 2.08
C GLN A 71 15.23 6.00 2.83
N PHE A 72 14.18 6.14 3.61
CA PHE A 72 14.10 7.13 4.67
C PHE A 72 13.81 6.42 5.98
N TYR A 73 14.37 6.95 7.05
CA TYR A 73 14.21 6.41 8.39
C TYR A 73 13.19 7.23 9.17
N THR A 74 12.41 6.56 10.01
CA THR A 74 11.48 7.21 10.93
C THR A 74 12.27 7.86 12.06
N SER A 75 11.96 9.11 12.42
CA SER A 75 12.58 9.75 13.57
C SER A 75 12.24 9.02 14.86
N GLU A 76 13.16 9.05 15.85
CA GLU A 76 12.96 8.42 17.16
C GLU A 76 11.65 8.90 17.81
N LYS A 77 11.40 10.23 17.79
CA LYS A 77 10.15 10.83 18.30
C LYS A 77 8.91 10.20 17.68
N THR A 78 8.89 10.01 16.37
CA THR A 78 7.76 9.40 15.65
C THR A 78 7.65 7.91 15.95
N ALA A 79 8.77 7.19 16.04
CA ALA A 79 8.78 5.78 16.41
C ALA A 79 8.20 5.56 17.82
N VAL A 80 8.63 6.36 18.83
CA VAL A 80 8.08 6.34 20.19
C VAL A 80 6.58 6.62 20.18
N TYR A 81 6.14 7.64 19.44
CA TYR A 81 4.73 7.97 19.34
C TYR A 81 3.91 6.80 18.77
N CYS A 82 4.34 6.24 17.63
CA CYS A 82 3.63 5.12 16.98
C CYS A 82 3.61 3.85 17.84
N PHE A 83 4.72 3.54 18.54
CA PHE A 83 4.79 2.41 19.46
C PHE A 83 3.80 2.54 20.60
N ASN A 84 3.81 3.70 21.30
CA ASN A 84 2.89 3.95 22.42
C ASN A 84 1.43 3.96 21.95
N LYS A 85 1.15 4.57 20.80
CA LYS A 85 -0.19 4.61 20.23
C LYS A 85 -0.69 3.24 19.82
N ALA A 86 0.15 2.38 19.24
CA ALA A 86 -0.21 1.00 18.92
C ALA A 86 -0.62 0.23 20.18
N ASN A 87 0.21 0.31 21.23
CA ASN A 87 -0.05 -0.38 22.50
C ASN A 87 -1.33 0.11 23.18
N GLU A 88 -1.56 1.43 23.20
CA GLU A 88 -2.81 2.03 23.71
C GLU A 88 -4.04 1.48 22.96
N ILE A 89 -4.02 1.49 21.63
CA ILE A 89 -5.13 1.02 20.78
C ILE A 89 -5.40 -0.47 21.00
N ILE A 90 -4.35 -1.29 21.07
CA ILE A 90 -4.46 -2.73 21.26
C ILE A 90 -4.98 -3.05 22.68
N ALA A 91 -4.45 -2.39 23.72
CA ALA A 91 -4.90 -2.56 25.10
C ALA A 91 -6.39 -2.18 25.28
N ASN A 92 -6.87 -1.16 24.56
CA ASN A 92 -8.28 -0.75 24.58
C ASN A 92 -9.25 -1.79 23.99
N LEU A 93 -8.74 -2.83 23.31
CA LEU A 93 -9.54 -4.00 22.92
C LEU A 93 -9.67 -5.07 24.02
N GLY A 94 -9.13 -4.81 25.21
CA GLY A 94 -9.10 -5.76 26.32
C GLY A 94 -8.03 -6.85 26.15
N VAL A 95 -7.01 -6.59 25.35
CA VAL A 95 -5.90 -7.51 25.08
C VAL A 95 -4.74 -7.19 26.00
N ASP A 96 -4.18 -8.18 26.66
CA ASP A 96 -2.94 -8.04 27.42
C ASP A 96 -1.76 -8.04 26.46
N ILE A 97 -1.12 -6.88 26.30
CA ILE A 97 0.02 -6.70 25.39
C ILE A 97 1.27 -7.43 25.89
N ASP A 98 1.36 -7.74 27.18
CA ASP A 98 2.49 -8.49 27.74
C ASP A 98 2.50 -9.97 27.28
N ASP A 99 1.42 -10.47 26.74
CA ASP A 99 1.35 -11.79 26.11
C ASP A 99 2.02 -11.83 24.72
N TYR A 100 2.37 -10.69 24.14
CA TYR A 100 2.78 -10.59 22.74
C TYR A 100 4.29 -10.41 22.56
N TYR A 101 4.79 -11.03 21.51
CA TYR A 101 6.09 -10.74 20.92
C TYR A 101 5.95 -9.68 19.81
N TYR A 102 6.95 -8.86 19.67
CA TYR A 102 6.98 -7.83 18.65
C TYR A 102 7.91 -8.20 17.49
N ILE A 103 7.46 -7.91 16.27
CA ILE A 103 8.28 -8.08 15.06
C ILE A 103 8.39 -6.73 14.36
N GLU A 104 9.62 -6.24 14.16
CA GLU A 104 9.90 -5.17 13.24
C GLU A 104 10.38 -5.74 11.91
N PRO A 105 9.58 -5.65 10.82
CA PRO A 105 9.82 -6.39 9.57
C PRO A 105 10.81 -5.71 8.63
N SER A 106 11.25 -4.49 8.93
CA SER A 106 12.19 -3.68 8.15
C SER A 106 12.86 -2.67 9.08
N ALA A 107 13.78 -3.20 9.92
CA ALA A 107 14.28 -2.49 11.08
C ALA A 107 15.16 -1.27 10.75
N GLY A 108 15.76 -1.24 9.55
CA GLY A 108 16.52 -0.09 9.07
C GLY A 108 17.60 0.34 10.04
N CYS A 109 17.44 1.52 10.64
CA CYS A 109 18.33 2.08 11.66
C CYS A 109 17.95 1.69 13.10
N CYS A 110 17.01 0.75 13.31
CA CYS A 110 16.56 0.21 14.59
C CYS A 110 15.75 1.16 15.49
N ASN A 111 15.20 2.26 14.97
CA ASN A 111 14.48 3.22 15.81
C ASN A 111 13.20 2.64 16.44
N PHE A 112 12.50 1.75 15.76
CA PHE A 112 11.41 0.98 16.39
C PHE A 112 11.96 -0.19 17.21
N TYR A 113 12.92 -0.95 16.65
CA TYR A 113 13.48 -2.13 17.30
C TYR A 113 13.97 -1.86 18.73
N ASN A 114 14.63 -0.71 18.92
CA ASN A 114 15.17 -0.30 20.23
C ASN A 114 14.11 0.02 21.28
N LEU A 115 12.85 0.25 20.86
CA LEU A 115 11.72 0.50 21.77
C LEU A 115 11.04 -0.79 22.22
N LEU A 116 11.27 -1.90 21.51
CA LEU A 116 10.60 -3.16 21.79
C LEU A 116 11.21 -3.85 23.00
N PRO A 117 10.40 -4.57 23.84
CA PRO A 117 10.90 -5.35 24.97
C PRO A 117 12.00 -6.32 24.53
N THR A 118 13.15 -6.28 25.18
CA THR A 118 14.37 -7.02 24.74
C THR A 118 14.21 -8.52 24.68
N ASP A 119 13.39 -9.10 25.55
CA ASP A 119 13.10 -10.53 25.64
C ASP A 119 11.98 -11.01 24.71
N LYS A 120 11.28 -10.07 24.05
CA LYS A 120 10.10 -10.33 23.19
C LYS A 120 10.17 -9.63 21.84
N ARG A 121 11.38 -9.30 21.37
CA ARG A 121 11.56 -8.58 20.10
C ARG A 121 12.23 -9.45 19.02
N ILE A 122 11.80 -9.26 17.80
CA ILE A 122 12.40 -9.83 16.59
C ILE A 122 12.52 -8.68 15.59
N GLY A 123 13.74 -8.40 15.15
CA GLY A 123 14.01 -7.41 14.10
C GLY A 123 14.48 -8.12 12.83
N ILE A 124 13.97 -7.71 11.69
CA ILE A 124 14.31 -8.27 10.38
C ILE A 124 14.66 -7.14 9.44
N ASP A 125 15.72 -7.31 8.67
CA ASP A 125 16.06 -6.42 7.57
C ASP A 125 16.88 -7.15 6.50
N ILE A 126 16.74 -6.78 5.25
CA ILE A 126 17.54 -7.33 4.15
C ILE A 126 18.96 -6.75 4.12
N ASP A 127 19.12 -5.53 4.64
CA ASP A 127 20.39 -4.79 4.71
C ASP A 127 20.49 -4.02 6.04
N PRO A 128 20.67 -4.74 7.19
CA PRO A 128 20.66 -4.16 8.54
C PRO A 128 21.63 -2.99 8.70
N LYS A 129 21.14 -1.91 9.31
CA LYS A 129 21.90 -0.69 9.67
C LYS A 129 21.72 -0.41 11.16
N GLY A 130 22.30 0.68 11.64
CA GLY A 130 22.17 1.11 13.03
C GLY A 130 23.08 0.35 14.00
N GLU A 131 22.97 0.72 15.27
CA GLU A 131 23.84 0.21 16.35
C GLU A 131 23.56 -1.26 16.68
N ASN A 132 22.30 -1.67 16.69
CA ASN A 132 21.88 -3.01 17.03
C ASN A 132 21.68 -3.94 15.81
N LYS A 133 22.32 -3.60 14.68
CA LYS A 133 22.19 -4.38 13.43
C LYS A 133 22.56 -5.86 13.56
N ASP A 134 23.49 -6.19 14.47
CA ASP A 134 23.97 -7.55 14.69
C ASP A 134 22.96 -8.42 15.45
N GLU A 135 21.95 -7.82 16.09
CA GLU A 135 20.83 -8.53 16.71
C GLU A 135 19.71 -8.83 15.70
N LEU A 136 19.75 -8.24 14.49
CA LEU A 136 18.72 -8.39 13.49
C LEU A 136 18.91 -9.65 12.66
N ILE A 137 17.79 -10.26 12.28
CA ILE A 137 17.77 -11.35 11.31
C ILE A 137 17.93 -10.73 9.91
N ARG A 138 19.03 -11.05 9.24
CA ARG A 138 19.27 -10.63 7.86
C ARG A 138 18.47 -11.52 6.89
N SER A 139 17.25 -11.09 6.54
CA SER A 139 16.33 -11.85 5.69
C SER A 139 15.34 -10.95 4.98
N ASP A 140 14.72 -11.46 3.90
CA ASP A 140 13.49 -10.89 3.34
C ASP A 140 12.33 -11.26 4.27
N TYR A 141 11.66 -10.24 4.83
CA TYR A 141 10.49 -10.45 5.70
C TYR A 141 9.41 -11.31 5.04
N LEU A 142 9.21 -11.21 3.74
CA LEU A 142 8.21 -12.00 3.01
C LEU A 142 8.54 -13.51 2.92
N GLN A 143 9.74 -13.90 3.37
CA GLN A 143 10.17 -15.30 3.50
C GLN A 143 10.28 -15.73 4.97
N PHE A 144 10.10 -14.80 5.90
CA PHE A 144 10.25 -15.06 7.32
C PHE A 144 8.94 -15.56 7.94
N TYR A 145 9.06 -16.55 8.80
CA TYR A 145 7.98 -17.06 9.65
C TYR A 145 8.51 -17.23 11.07
N PRO A 146 7.83 -16.64 12.08
CA PRO A 146 8.22 -16.78 13.47
C PRO A 146 7.81 -18.13 14.05
N ASP A 147 8.26 -18.41 15.28
CA ASP A 147 7.88 -19.62 16.02
C ASP A 147 6.35 -19.74 16.14
N LYS A 148 5.85 -20.96 15.99
CA LYS A 148 4.43 -21.26 16.20
C LYS A 148 4.09 -21.27 17.70
N GLY A 149 2.85 -20.90 18.01
CA GLY A 149 2.32 -20.95 19.39
C GLY A 149 2.56 -19.70 20.22
N LYS A 150 3.22 -18.68 19.66
CA LYS A 150 3.34 -17.34 20.26
C LYS A 150 2.35 -16.38 19.59
N LYS A 151 2.00 -15.30 20.29
CA LYS A 151 1.19 -14.20 19.77
C LYS A 151 2.11 -13.08 19.28
N TYR A 152 1.78 -12.45 18.16
CA TYR A 152 2.65 -11.44 17.55
C TYR A 152 1.91 -10.15 17.23
N ILE A 153 2.61 -9.04 17.48
CA ILE A 153 2.32 -7.70 16.97
C ILE A 153 3.43 -7.35 15.97
N VAL A 154 3.10 -7.01 14.75
CA VAL A 154 4.07 -6.53 13.76
C VAL A 154 3.98 -5.01 13.71
N LEU A 155 5.11 -4.33 13.96
CA LEU A 155 5.16 -2.87 14.09
C LEU A 155 6.35 -2.32 13.31
N GLY A 156 6.18 -1.17 12.64
CA GLY A 156 7.29 -0.50 11.97
C GLY A 156 6.89 0.38 10.79
N ASN A 157 7.90 0.74 10.00
CA ASN A 157 7.76 1.48 8.75
C ASN A 157 8.22 0.61 7.57
N PRO A 158 7.36 -0.23 6.99
CA PRO A 158 7.73 -1.12 5.90
C PRO A 158 8.04 -0.32 4.63
N PRO A 159 8.86 -0.86 3.71
CA PRO A 159 9.08 -0.24 2.41
C PRO A 159 7.75 -0.14 1.64
N PHE A 160 7.44 1.06 1.12
CA PHE A 160 6.13 1.29 0.49
C PHE A 160 5.99 0.60 -0.86
N GLY A 161 7.06 0.67 -1.67
CA GLY A 161 7.02 0.22 -3.05
C GLY A 161 6.06 1.04 -3.92
N LEU A 162 5.95 0.67 -5.19
CA LEU A 162 5.10 1.40 -6.12
C LEU A 162 3.62 1.33 -5.69
N ARG A 163 3.01 2.52 -5.46
CA ARG A 163 1.61 2.67 -5.01
C ARG A 163 1.29 1.86 -3.73
N GLY A 164 2.25 1.73 -2.82
CA GLY A 164 2.07 1.01 -1.57
C GLY A 164 1.95 -0.52 -1.71
N ASN A 165 2.36 -1.08 -2.86
CA ASN A 165 2.19 -2.50 -3.12
C ASN A 165 3.07 -3.38 -2.22
N LEU A 166 4.29 -2.94 -1.92
CA LEU A 166 5.18 -3.70 -1.04
C LEU A 166 4.69 -3.66 0.41
N ALA A 167 4.28 -2.50 0.92
CA ALA A 167 3.66 -2.39 2.24
C ALA A 167 2.39 -3.26 2.37
N LEU A 168 1.57 -3.34 1.31
CA LEU A 168 0.41 -4.23 1.28
C LEU A 168 0.81 -5.71 1.37
N ARG A 169 1.91 -6.11 0.73
CA ARG A 169 2.45 -7.47 0.83
C ARG A 169 2.89 -7.77 2.25
N PHE A 170 3.56 -6.82 2.92
CA PHE A 170 3.97 -6.96 4.32
C PHE A 170 2.76 -7.15 5.23
N ILE A 171 1.70 -6.34 5.11
CA ILE A 171 0.47 -6.52 5.89
C ILE A 171 -0.14 -7.91 5.65
N ASN A 172 -0.31 -8.29 4.37
CA ASN A 172 -0.95 -9.55 4.03
C ASN A 172 -0.11 -10.79 4.37
N HIS A 173 1.22 -10.67 4.44
CA HIS A 173 2.11 -11.73 4.94
C HIS A 173 1.95 -11.89 6.46
N SER A 174 1.90 -10.77 7.18
CA SER A 174 1.72 -10.79 8.65
C SER A 174 0.45 -11.52 9.10
N VAL A 175 -0.59 -11.56 8.25
CA VAL A 175 -1.84 -12.23 8.61
C VAL A 175 -1.68 -13.73 8.89
N GLU A 176 -0.61 -14.35 8.43
CA GLU A 176 -0.39 -15.78 8.64
C GLU A 176 -0.01 -16.12 10.08
N PHE A 177 0.55 -15.16 10.84
CA PHE A 177 1.08 -15.41 12.18
C PHE A 177 0.81 -14.32 13.23
N ALA A 178 0.52 -13.08 12.84
CA ALA A 178 0.31 -11.98 13.79
C ALA A 178 -1.17 -11.64 13.96
N ASP A 179 -1.56 -11.22 15.16
CA ASP A 179 -2.92 -10.74 15.46
C ASP A 179 -3.10 -9.27 15.13
N PHE A 180 -2.01 -8.50 15.20
CA PHE A 180 -1.99 -7.06 14.97
C PHE A 180 -0.86 -6.64 14.04
N VAL A 181 -1.16 -5.62 13.23
CA VAL A 181 -0.17 -4.89 12.42
C VAL A 181 -0.33 -3.41 12.67
N ALA A 182 0.76 -2.74 13.04
CA ALA A 182 0.80 -1.30 13.29
C ALA A 182 1.88 -0.67 12.41
N PHE A 183 1.50 -0.12 11.25
CA PHE A 183 2.42 0.35 10.24
C PHE A 183 2.27 1.82 9.91
N ILE A 184 3.42 2.45 9.62
CA ILE A 184 3.47 3.70 8.88
C ILE A 184 3.28 3.36 7.39
N LEU A 185 2.36 4.05 6.73
CA LEU A 185 1.91 3.71 5.38
C LEU A 185 1.76 4.98 4.52
N PRO A 186 1.83 4.88 3.20
CA PRO A 186 1.51 6.02 2.34
C PRO A 186 0.02 6.38 2.42
N PRO A 187 -0.37 7.65 2.20
CA PRO A 187 -1.76 8.13 2.33
C PRO A 187 -2.77 7.38 1.45
N LEU A 188 -2.28 6.65 0.45
CA LEU A 188 -3.10 5.81 -0.41
C LEU A 188 -3.86 4.70 0.37
N PHE A 189 -3.38 4.32 1.55
CA PHE A 189 -4.05 3.37 2.44
C PHE A 189 -5.25 3.98 3.19
N ASP A 190 -5.44 5.29 3.17
CA ASP A 190 -6.63 5.99 3.70
C ASP A 190 -7.63 6.36 2.59
N SER A 191 -7.39 5.92 1.36
CA SER A 191 -8.22 6.21 0.21
C SER A 191 -9.31 5.15 0.02
N THR A 192 -10.49 5.58 -0.41
CA THR A 192 -11.66 4.72 -0.66
C THR A 192 -11.88 4.39 -2.13
N GLY A 193 -10.94 4.77 -2.99
CA GLY A 193 -11.01 4.53 -4.43
C GLY A 193 -10.99 3.04 -4.79
N LYS A 194 -11.48 2.70 -5.97
CA LYS A 194 -11.42 1.34 -6.49
C LYS A 194 -9.98 0.89 -6.72
N GLY A 195 -9.58 -0.25 -6.15
CA GLY A 195 -8.25 -0.83 -6.32
C GLY A 195 -7.14 -0.22 -5.47
N VAL A 196 -7.49 0.60 -4.47
CA VAL A 196 -6.55 1.10 -3.46
C VAL A 196 -6.04 -0.04 -2.55
N PRO A 197 -4.86 0.12 -1.93
CA PRO A 197 -4.29 -0.91 -1.05
C PRO A 197 -5.21 -1.29 0.11
N MET A 198 -5.86 -0.33 0.78
CA MET A 198 -6.75 -0.57 1.91
C MET A 198 -7.81 -1.65 1.61
N GLY A 199 -8.48 -1.59 0.45
CA GLY A 199 -9.50 -2.57 0.04
C GLY A 199 -8.93 -3.93 -0.36
N ARG A 200 -7.61 -4.12 -0.30
CA ARG A 200 -6.89 -5.37 -0.63
C ARG A 200 -6.16 -5.98 0.56
N VAL A 201 -6.28 -5.38 1.74
CA VAL A 201 -5.83 -6.00 2.98
C VAL A 201 -6.75 -7.18 3.29
N LYS A 202 -6.17 -8.33 3.60
CA LYS A 202 -6.88 -9.58 3.86
C LYS A 202 -6.74 -9.98 5.34
N GLY A 203 -7.82 -10.52 5.92
CA GLY A 203 -7.80 -11.12 7.26
C GLY A 203 -7.69 -10.12 8.41
N TYR A 204 -7.49 -8.84 8.16
CA TYR A 204 -7.47 -7.78 9.16
C TYR A 204 -8.60 -6.78 8.98
N LYS A 205 -8.99 -6.16 10.09
CA LYS A 205 -9.88 -5.00 10.16
C LYS A 205 -9.05 -3.78 10.51
N LEU A 206 -9.28 -2.65 9.85
CA LEU A 206 -8.65 -1.37 10.21
C LEU A 206 -9.31 -0.84 11.48
N ILE A 207 -8.55 -0.71 12.57
CA ILE A 207 -9.08 -0.24 13.86
C ILE A 207 -8.63 1.17 14.22
N TYR A 208 -7.57 1.67 13.58
CA TYR A 208 -7.06 3.02 13.78
C TYR A 208 -6.39 3.56 12.52
N SER A 209 -6.54 4.87 12.26
CA SER A 209 -5.84 5.59 11.19
C SER A 209 -5.70 7.06 11.53
N GLU A 210 -4.48 7.61 11.40
CA GLU A 210 -4.20 9.04 11.52
C GLU A 210 -3.07 9.49 10.60
N LYS A 211 -3.01 10.79 10.30
CA LYS A 211 -1.92 11.41 9.54
C LYS A 211 -0.76 11.73 10.48
N LEU A 212 0.46 11.40 10.05
CA LEU A 212 1.67 11.78 10.77
C LEU A 212 2.19 13.15 10.30
N PRO A 213 2.95 13.86 11.17
CA PRO A 213 3.64 15.08 10.79
C PRO A 213 4.60 14.86 9.61
N LEU A 214 4.77 15.87 8.77
CA LEU A 214 5.61 15.79 7.56
C LEU A 214 7.11 15.67 7.86
N ASP A 215 7.55 16.12 9.03
CA ASP A 215 8.94 16.12 9.53
C ASP A 215 9.30 14.84 10.31
N SER A 216 8.53 13.79 10.10
CA SER A 216 8.70 12.51 10.81
C SER A 216 9.89 11.67 10.32
N TYR A 217 10.61 12.11 9.28
CA TYR A 217 11.59 11.27 8.57
C TYR A 217 12.89 11.98 8.27
N TYR A 218 13.95 11.16 8.08
CA TYR A 218 15.26 11.64 7.64
C TYR A 218 15.91 10.63 6.68
N TYR A 219 16.78 11.14 5.82
CA TYR A 219 17.61 10.30 4.95
C TYR A 219 18.79 9.67 5.72
N PRO A 220 19.45 8.64 5.16
CA PRO A 220 20.64 8.04 5.76
C PRO A 220 21.80 9.03 6.04
N ASN A 221 21.82 10.17 5.36
CA ASN A 221 22.79 11.26 5.58
C ASN A 221 22.38 12.23 6.72
N GLY A 222 21.22 11.98 7.38
CA GLY A 222 20.72 12.79 8.49
C GLY A 222 19.86 13.98 8.07
N GLU A 223 19.68 14.26 6.79
CA GLU A 223 18.81 15.35 6.32
C GLU A 223 17.34 15.00 6.53
N THR A 224 16.57 15.93 7.11
CA THR A 224 15.12 15.79 7.28
C THR A 224 14.44 15.75 5.92
N VAL A 225 13.49 14.84 5.74
CA VAL A 225 12.68 14.73 4.54
C VAL A 225 11.20 14.88 4.87
N SER A 226 10.49 15.68 4.07
CA SER A 226 9.05 15.89 4.22
C SER A 226 8.27 14.88 3.39
N ILE A 227 7.67 13.90 4.07
CA ILE A 227 6.90 12.82 3.43
C ILE A 227 5.53 12.74 4.10
N ALA A 228 4.46 12.81 3.28
CA ALA A 228 3.11 12.57 3.78
C ALA A 228 2.89 11.08 4.02
N THR A 229 2.56 10.72 5.25
CA THR A 229 2.28 9.35 5.67
C THR A 229 1.11 9.31 6.65
N ILE A 230 0.61 8.11 6.86
CA ILE A 230 -0.41 7.80 7.87
C ILE A 230 0.11 6.67 8.76
N PHE A 231 -0.32 6.64 10.01
CA PHE A 231 -0.15 5.51 10.89
C PHE A 231 -1.46 4.76 11.01
N GLN A 232 -1.43 3.44 10.79
CA GLN A 232 -2.60 2.59 10.85
C GLN A 232 -2.36 1.37 11.74
N VAL A 233 -3.39 1.00 12.51
CA VAL A 233 -3.42 -0.25 13.27
C VAL A 233 -4.51 -1.15 12.70
N TRP A 234 -4.11 -2.36 12.38
CA TRP A 234 -4.93 -3.42 11.81
C TRP A 234 -5.00 -4.61 12.77
N SER A 235 -6.19 -5.23 12.90
CA SER A 235 -6.44 -6.29 13.88
C SER A 235 -7.25 -7.43 13.29
N LYS A 236 -6.93 -8.66 13.70
CA LYS A 236 -7.81 -9.83 13.54
C LYS A 236 -8.93 -9.85 14.59
N ILE A 237 -8.72 -9.18 15.72
CA ILE A 237 -9.58 -9.22 16.91
C ILE A 237 -10.53 -8.02 16.89
N GLY A 238 -11.74 -8.21 17.45
CA GLY A 238 -12.73 -7.14 17.60
C GLY A 238 -13.60 -6.93 16.37
N ASP A 239 -14.63 -6.08 16.53
CA ASP A 239 -15.67 -5.85 15.52
C ASP A 239 -15.54 -4.51 14.77
N ILE A 240 -14.67 -3.63 15.27
CA ILE A 240 -14.46 -2.32 14.67
C ILE A 240 -13.71 -2.48 13.34
N ASN A 241 -14.26 -1.94 12.26
CA ASN A 241 -13.58 -1.87 10.98
C ASN A 241 -13.78 -0.50 10.33
N LEU A 242 -12.78 0.36 10.48
CA LEU A 242 -12.80 1.73 9.94
C LEU A 242 -12.74 1.78 8.40
N ALA A 243 -12.27 0.72 7.75
CA ALA A 243 -12.27 0.61 6.31
C ALA A 243 -13.70 0.62 5.72
N ASN A 244 -14.69 0.24 6.53
CA ASN A 244 -16.10 0.28 6.16
C ASN A 244 -16.77 1.66 6.39
N ARG A 245 -16.06 2.66 6.94
CA ARG A 245 -16.60 4.01 7.22
C ARG A 245 -17.08 4.75 5.99
N CYS A 246 -16.65 4.35 4.82
CA CYS A 246 -17.07 4.97 3.58
C CYS A 246 -18.19 4.18 2.90
N LYS A 247 -19.26 3.85 3.61
CA LYS A 247 -20.56 3.89 2.94
C LYS A 247 -20.76 5.36 2.59
N ARG A 248 -20.55 5.66 1.28
CA ARG A 248 -20.85 7.00 0.75
C ARG A 248 -22.26 7.32 1.16
N ASP A 249 -22.47 8.44 1.83
CA ASP A 249 -23.80 8.99 1.96
C ASP A 249 -24.35 9.12 0.56
N ILE A 250 -25.38 8.36 0.25
CA ILE A 250 -26.02 8.40 -1.05
C ILE A 250 -26.80 9.71 -1.04
N SER A 251 -26.32 10.70 -1.79
CA SER A 251 -27.05 11.93 -1.98
C SER A 251 -28.41 11.59 -2.60
N GLU A 252 -29.48 12.09 -2.00
CA GLU A 252 -30.82 11.98 -2.59
C GLU A 252 -31.02 12.94 -3.76
N TYR A 253 -30.17 13.94 -3.87
CA TYR A 253 -30.29 15.04 -4.85
C TYR A 253 -29.48 14.80 -6.11
N VAL A 254 -28.29 14.18 -5.99
CA VAL A 254 -27.40 14.00 -7.14
C VAL A 254 -26.73 12.64 -7.14
N LYS A 255 -26.48 12.13 -8.33
CA LYS A 255 -25.63 10.94 -8.59
C LYS A 255 -24.39 11.36 -9.37
N ILE A 256 -23.21 10.95 -8.90
CA ILE A 256 -21.93 11.32 -9.52
C ILE A 256 -21.28 10.08 -10.13
N TYR A 257 -20.90 10.19 -11.39
CA TYR A 257 -20.20 9.15 -12.15
C TYR A 257 -18.81 9.61 -12.55
N SER A 258 -17.78 8.84 -12.25
CA SER A 258 -16.45 9.08 -12.85
C SER A 258 -16.49 8.64 -14.30
N LEU A 259 -16.26 9.57 -15.21
CA LEU A 259 -16.34 9.36 -16.66
C LEU A 259 -14.95 9.42 -17.30
N SER A 260 -14.72 8.57 -18.28
CA SER A 260 -13.53 8.62 -19.13
C SER A 260 -13.78 7.90 -20.44
N ASN A 261 -13.46 8.54 -21.57
CA ASN A 261 -13.54 7.97 -22.90
C ASN A 261 -12.16 7.89 -23.56
N GLY A 262 -11.22 7.21 -22.88
CA GLY A 262 -9.88 7.00 -23.41
C GLY A 262 -9.82 5.93 -24.51
N PRO A 263 -8.71 5.86 -25.27
CA PRO A 263 -8.57 5.02 -26.44
C PRO A 263 -8.58 3.50 -26.13
N THR A 264 -8.20 3.09 -24.92
CA THR A 264 -8.14 1.68 -24.50
C THR A 264 -9.28 1.28 -23.58
N SER A 265 -9.65 0.02 -23.53
CA SER A 265 -10.68 -0.49 -22.61
C SER A 265 -10.36 -0.16 -21.13
N GLY A 266 -9.09 -0.23 -20.74
CA GLY A 266 -8.64 0.11 -19.38
C GLY A 266 -8.68 1.62 -19.05
N SER A 267 -8.80 2.49 -20.07
CA SER A 267 -8.93 3.95 -19.91
C SER A 267 -10.37 4.43 -20.03
N ARG A 268 -11.33 3.55 -20.31
CA ARG A 268 -12.77 3.85 -20.39
C ARG A 268 -13.45 3.64 -19.05
N ARG A 269 -14.30 4.59 -18.64
CA ARG A 269 -15.11 4.48 -17.41
C ARG A 269 -16.50 5.02 -17.64
N ASN A 270 -17.49 4.23 -17.30
CA ASN A 270 -18.91 4.58 -17.35
C ASN A 270 -19.30 5.30 -18.67
N VAL A 271 -18.77 4.84 -19.81
CA VAL A 271 -18.99 5.46 -21.12
C VAL A 271 -20.49 5.56 -21.44
N HIS A 272 -21.28 4.56 -21.01
CA HIS A 272 -22.74 4.53 -21.18
C HIS A 272 -23.50 5.63 -20.41
N MET A 273 -22.81 6.33 -19.51
CA MET A 273 -23.36 7.46 -18.75
C MET A 273 -22.98 8.83 -19.35
N ILE A 274 -22.11 8.86 -20.37
CA ILE A 274 -21.60 10.12 -20.94
C ILE A 274 -22.74 11.01 -21.47
N GLU A 275 -23.76 10.42 -22.05
CA GLU A 275 -24.91 11.16 -22.61
C GLU A 275 -26.11 11.26 -21.62
N LYS A 276 -25.95 10.74 -20.41
CA LYS A 276 -27.04 10.64 -19.41
C LYS A 276 -26.81 11.53 -18.20
N CYS A 277 -25.78 12.33 -18.20
CA CYS A 277 -25.49 13.26 -17.11
C CYS A 277 -25.94 14.67 -17.51
N ASP A 278 -26.45 15.41 -16.55
CA ASP A 278 -26.97 16.77 -16.76
C ASP A 278 -25.83 17.79 -16.87
N VAL A 279 -24.75 17.59 -16.10
CA VAL A 279 -23.58 18.46 -16.11
C VAL A 279 -22.29 17.67 -15.89
N TYR A 280 -21.14 18.27 -16.26
CA TYR A 280 -19.84 17.64 -16.22
C TYR A 280 -18.80 18.52 -15.52
N LEU A 281 -17.91 17.87 -14.76
CA LEU A 281 -16.77 18.49 -14.07
C LEU A 281 -15.46 17.86 -14.54
N PRO A 282 -14.37 18.62 -14.70
CA PRO A 282 -13.07 18.07 -15.06
C PRO A 282 -12.50 17.19 -13.93
N SER A 283 -11.61 16.25 -14.25
CA SER A 283 -10.97 15.38 -13.26
C SER A 283 -9.97 16.11 -12.36
N THR A 284 -9.50 17.26 -12.75
CA THR A 284 -8.62 18.16 -12.00
C THR A 284 -9.39 19.41 -11.65
N CYS A 285 -9.84 19.48 -10.40
CA CYS A 285 -10.59 20.64 -9.88
C CYS A 285 -9.63 21.43 -8.99
N PHE A 286 -8.84 22.31 -9.59
CA PHE A 286 -8.10 23.34 -8.88
C PHE A 286 -8.77 24.68 -9.19
N ASP A 287 -8.74 25.60 -8.25
CA ASP A 287 -9.28 26.96 -8.25
C ASP A 287 -10.19 27.38 -9.44
N GLY A 288 -11.49 27.58 -9.15
CA GLY A 288 -12.46 28.00 -10.16
C GLY A 288 -13.05 26.83 -10.96
N MET A 289 -13.68 25.88 -10.28
CA MET A 289 -14.35 24.74 -10.91
C MET A 289 -15.34 25.19 -11.98
N LYS A 290 -15.00 24.99 -13.26
CA LYS A 290 -15.89 25.25 -14.37
C LYS A 290 -16.79 24.04 -14.60
N VAL A 291 -18.10 24.28 -14.63
CA VAL A 291 -19.12 23.29 -15.01
C VAL A 291 -19.25 23.30 -16.54
N TYR A 292 -19.44 22.14 -17.12
CA TYR A 292 -19.62 21.94 -18.55
C TYR A 292 -20.95 21.24 -18.83
N ASP A 293 -21.65 21.66 -19.86
CA ASP A 293 -22.92 21.07 -20.28
C ASP A 293 -22.71 19.86 -21.21
N ASN A 294 -21.49 19.65 -21.68
CA ASN A 294 -21.13 18.59 -22.61
C ASN A 294 -19.80 17.93 -22.19
N PHE A 295 -19.79 16.58 -22.22
CA PHE A 295 -18.61 15.79 -21.89
C PHE A 295 -17.43 16.05 -22.84
N ASP A 296 -17.69 16.27 -24.13
CA ASP A 296 -16.65 16.51 -25.12
C ASP A 296 -15.93 17.86 -24.95
N ALA A 297 -16.56 18.80 -24.25
CA ALA A 297 -15.94 20.07 -23.87
C ALA A 297 -14.97 19.95 -22.70
N LEU A 298 -14.94 18.80 -22.01
CA LEU A 298 -14.01 18.57 -20.90
C LEU A 298 -12.56 18.50 -21.37
N PRO A 299 -11.61 19.16 -20.66
CA PRO A 299 -10.20 18.92 -20.85
C PRO A 299 -9.86 17.43 -20.72
N ASN A 300 -9.10 16.87 -21.66
CA ASN A 300 -8.62 15.49 -21.62
C ASN A 300 -9.70 14.39 -21.69
N LYS A 301 -10.94 14.68 -22.07
CA LYS A 301 -12.06 13.71 -22.14
C LYS A 301 -12.15 12.80 -20.91
N ARG A 302 -12.00 13.40 -19.71
CA ARG A 302 -12.00 12.74 -18.41
C ARG A 302 -12.55 13.68 -17.36
N GLY A 303 -13.45 13.18 -16.52
CA GLY A 303 -14.04 13.97 -15.45
C GLY A 303 -15.11 13.25 -14.67
N TYR A 304 -16.04 14.01 -14.16
CA TYR A 304 -17.21 13.51 -13.43
C TYR A 304 -18.46 14.00 -14.15
N GLY A 305 -19.42 13.11 -14.34
CA GLY A 305 -20.76 13.44 -14.77
C GLY A 305 -21.71 13.42 -13.57
N ILE A 306 -22.57 14.38 -13.47
CA ILE A 306 -23.57 14.55 -12.41
C ILE A 306 -24.95 14.34 -13.02
N VAL A 307 -25.74 13.49 -12.39
CA VAL A 307 -27.18 13.33 -12.67
C VAL A 307 -27.95 13.92 -11.50
N VAL A 308 -28.82 14.87 -11.78
CA VAL A 308 -29.73 15.47 -10.81
C VAL A 308 -30.90 14.50 -10.62
N LEU A 309 -31.22 14.13 -9.39
CA LEU A 309 -32.27 13.19 -9.04
C LEU A 309 -33.56 13.86 -8.56
N LYS A 310 -33.44 15.02 -7.94
CA LYS A 310 -34.52 15.87 -7.43
C LYS A 310 -34.15 17.33 -7.63
N ASP A 311 -35.09 18.12 -8.06
CA ASP A 311 -35.00 19.57 -8.10
C ASP A 311 -35.11 20.20 -6.70
#